data_5b58d5479038a2d24943a3f0077711da
#
_entry.id   5b58d5479038a2d24943a3f0077711da
#
_cell.length_a   1.000
_cell.length_b   1.000
_cell.length_c   1.000
_cell.angle_alpha   90.00
_cell.angle_beta   90.00
_cell.angle_gamma   90.00
#
_symmetry.space_group_name_H-M   'P 1'
#
loop_
_entity.id
_entity.type
_entity.pdbx_description
1 polymer ?
#
loop_
_entity_poly.entity_id
_entity_poly.type
_entity_poly.pdbx_seq_one_letter_code
_entity_poly.pdbx_strand_id
1 'polypeptide(L)'
;MGHGRVKTSFLEMCLVKDSLAVGIFGELEKVFETHKIPFENCVGLSVDNASVNVGRFNSLKVLTKKKNPDLFTLGCPCHLIHNAANAASKAFCGETGFNVEDLCIDTFYHFEYSSKRNGLLLEFNQFRDIDSRNILKHISTRWLSLMNSVDRILQQ
;
A
#
# COMPACT_ATOMS: atom_id res chain seq x y z
N MET A 1 -1.89 -35.03 17.19
CA MET A 1 -1.49 -34.12 16.08
C MET A 1 -1.12 -32.78 16.69
N GLY A 2 0.18 -32.44 16.75
CA GLY A 2 0.62 -31.18 17.34
C GLY A 2 0.22 -30.02 16.43
N HIS A 3 -0.51 -29.06 16.95
CA HIS A 3 -0.78 -27.81 16.26
C HIS A 3 0.53 -27.04 16.10
N GLY A 4 1.19 -27.20 14.98
CA GLY A 4 2.39 -26.45 14.64
C GLY A 4 2.07 -24.96 14.61
N ARG A 5 2.69 -24.19 15.51
CA ARG A 5 2.51 -22.73 15.56
C ARG A 5 3.20 -22.12 14.32
N VAL A 6 2.46 -21.38 13.51
CA VAL A 6 3.02 -20.59 12.40
C VAL A 6 4.01 -19.56 13.00
N LYS A 7 5.21 -19.52 12.46
CA LYS A 7 6.24 -18.53 12.83
C LYS A 7 6.50 -17.64 11.62
N THR A 8 6.58 -16.34 11.86
CA THR A 8 7.00 -15.35 10.86
C THR A 8 8.44 -14.96 11.16
N SER A 9 9.29 -14.97 10.15
CA SER A 9 10.69 -14.55 10.24
C SER A 9 11.10 -13.83 8.96
N PHE A 10 12.06 -12.90 9.11
CA PHE A 10 12.76 -12.30 7.99
C PHE A 10 13.70 -13.34 7.39
N LEU A 11 13.71 -13.47 6.07
CA LEU A 11 14.62 -14.37 5.35
C LEU A 11 15.81 -13.61 4.81
N GLU A 12 15.60 -12.68 3.90
CA GLU A 12 16.66 -11.91 3.25
C GLU A 12 16.14 -10.61 2.63
N MET A 13 17.07 -9.67 2.38
CA MET A 13 16.80 -8.46 1.61
C MET A 13 17.65 -8.47 0.34
N CYS A 14 17.01 -8.42 -0.81
CA CYS A 14 17.66 -8.46 -2.11
C CYS A 14 17.64 -7.10 -2.79
N LEU A 15 18.74 -6.72 -3.43
CA LEU A 15 18.78 -5.56 -4.31
C LEU A 15 18.42 -6.00 -5.72
N VAL A 16 17.22 -5.73 -6.14
CA VAL A 16 16.74 -6.03 -7.49
C VAL A 16 17.13 -4.87 -8.42
N LYS A 17 17.98 -5.16 -9.41
CA LYS A 17 18.43 -4.17 -10.41
C LYS A 17 17.45 -4.01 -11.56
N ASP A 18 16.70 -5.05 -11.84
CA ASP A 18 15.67 -5.08 -12.89
C ASP A 18 14.30 -5.37 -12.26
N SER A 19 13.38 -4.41 -12.36
CA SER A 19 12.03 -4.51 -11.81
C SER A 19 11.07 -5.39 -12.64
N LEU A 20 11.55 -6.02 -13.72
CA LEU A 20 10.77 -7.02 -14.46
C LEU A 20 10.63 -8.32 -13.65
N ALA A 21 9.56 -9.06 -13.95
CA ALA A 21 9.28 -10.31 -13.23
C ALA A 21 10.43 -11.32 -13.29
N VAL A 22 11.17 -11.37 -14.40
CA VAL A 22 12.33 -12.25 -14.57
C VAL A 22 13.48 -11.83 -13.65
N GLY A 23 13.74 -10.53 -13.52
CA GLY A 23 14.77 -10.02 -12.61
C GLY A 23 14.45 -10.31 -11.15
N ILE A 24 13.20 -10.04 -10.73
CA ILE A 24 12.71 -10.35 -9.38
C ILE A 24 12.78 -11.85 -9.11
N PHE A 25 12.35 -12.67 -10.07
CA PHE A 25 12.39 -14.13 -9.94
C PHE A 25 13.81 -14.67 -9.83
N GLY A 26 14.75 -14.12 -10.62
CA GLY A 26 16.18 -14.52 -10.55
C GLY A 26 16.79 -14.23 -9.17
N GLU A 27 16.46 -13.12 -8.54
CA GLU A 27 16.90 -12.85 -7.16
C GLU A 27 16.24 -13.81 -6.16
N LEU A 28 14.97 -14.13 -6.33
CA LEU A 28 14.27 -15.13 -5.50
C LEU A 28 14.93 -16.52 -5.61
N GLU A 29 15.30 -16.96 -6.82
CA GLU A 29 16.01 -18.22 -7.02
C GLU A 29 17.35 -18.23 -6.28
N LYS A 30 18.14 -17.16 -6.36
CA LYS A 30 19.42 -17.03 -5.63
C LYS A 30 19.25 -17.12 -4.11
N VAL A 31 18.22 -16.49 -3.57
CA VAL A 31 17.90 -16.59 -2.13
C VAL A 31 17.59 -18.01 -1.75
N PHE A 32 16.74 -18.70 -2.50
CA PHE A 32 16.38 -20.09 -2.24
C PHE A 32 17.60 -21.02 -2.32
N GLU A 33 18.47 -20.81 -3.30
CA GLU A 33 19.72 -21.56 -3.44
C GLU A 33 20.68 -21.30 -2.27
N THR A 34 20.87 -20.02 -1.89
CA THR A 34 21.72 -19.61 -0.78
C THR A 34 21.28 -20.24 0.54
N HIS A 35 19.98 -20.24 0.79
CA HIS A 35 19.40 -20.81 2.02
C HIS A 35 19.09 -22.30 1.89
N LYS A 36 19.42 -22.94 0.76
CA LYS A 36 19.16 -24.36 0.49
C LYS A 36 17.69 -24.73 0.68
N ILE A 37 16.79 -23.86 0.20
CA ILE A 37 15.33 -24.05 0.27
C ILE A 37 14.87 -24.61 -1.08
N PRO A 38 14.42 -25.86 -1.17
CA PRO A 38 13.83 -26.40 -2.40
C PRO A 38 12.53 -25.67 -2.73
N PHE A 39 12.30 -25.39 -4.03
CA PHE A 39 11.06 -24.72 -4.47
C PHE A 39 9.80 -25.53 -4.14
N GLU A 40 9.91 -26.84 -4.05
CA GLU A 40 8.82 -27.75 -3.65
C GLU A 40 8.32 -27.48 -2.24
N ASN A 41 9.17 -26.92 -1.38
CA ASN A 41 8.82 -26.54 -0.01
C ASN A 41 8.14 -25.17 0.06
N CYS A 42 8.10 -24.40 -1.03
CA CYS A 42 7.41 -23.13 -1.09
C CYS A 42 5.90 -23.37 -1.32
N VAL A 43 5.13 -23.37 -0.26
CA VAL A 43 3.68 -23.65 -0.32
C VAL A 43 2.83 -22.47 -0.74
N GLY A 44 3.36 -21.25 -0.66
CA GLY A 44 2.58 -20.06 -0.98
C GLY A 44 3.43 -18.85 -1.34
N LEU A 45 2.88 -17.99 -2.21
CA LEU A 45 3.40 -16.68 -2.60
C LEU A 45 2.35 -15.62 -2.31
N SER A 46 2.68 -14.67 -1.43
CA SER A 46 1.87 -13.48 -1.17
C SER A 46 2.61 -12.23 -1.60
N VAL A 47 2.04 -11.49 -2.53
CA VAL A 47 2.63 -10.31 -3.17
C VAL A 47 1.56 -9.25 -3.37
N ASP A 48 1.95 -8.02 -3.71
CA ASP A 48 0.99 -7.01 -4.12
C ASP A 48 0.32 -7.37 -5.48
N ASN A 49 -0.69 -6.58 -5.86
CA ASN A 49 -1.47 -6.84 -7.07
C ASN A 49 -0.88 -6.17 -8.32
N ALA A 50 0.39 -5.77 -8.30
CA ALA A 50 1.06 -5.24 -9.48
C ALA A 50 1.13 -6.29 -10.60
N SER A 51 1.03 -5.86 -11.85
CA SER A 51 1.04 -6.77 -13.01
C SER A 51 2.32 -7.60 -13.11
N VAL A 52 3.45 -7.05 -12.65
CA VAL A 52 4.74 -7.76 -12.57
C VAL A 52 4.66 -8.96 -11.64
N ASN A 53 3.85 -8.89 -10.58
CA ASN A 53 3.72 -9.94 -9.57
C ASN A 53 2.63 -10.96 -9.91
N VAL A 54 1.44 -10.52 -10.37
CA VAL A 54 0.27 -11.39 -10.54
C VAL A 54 -0.32 -11.43 -11.95
N GLY A 55 0.32 -10.76 -12.92
CA GLY A 55 -0.12 -10.72 -14.31
C GLY A 55 -0.30 -12.10 -14.94
N ARG A 56 -1.13 -12.16 -15.98
CA ARG A 56 -1.57 -13.43 -16.61
C ARG A 56 -0.44 -14.19 -17.30
N PHE A 57 0.53 -13.51 -17.90
CA PHE A 57 1.51 -14.14 -18.80
C PHE A 57 2.93 -14.15 -18.24
N ASN A 58 3.53 -12.99 -18.02
CA ASN A 58 4.91 -12.83 -17.60
C ASN A 58 4.98 -12.17 -16.22
N SER A 59 4.64 -12.90 -15.19
CA SER A 59 4.64 -12.39 -13.82
C SER A 59 5.43 -13.31 -12.89
N LEU A 60 5.80 -12.80 -11.73
CA LEU A 60 6.43 -13.58 -10.68
C LEU A 60 5.61 -14.83 -10.34
N LYS A 61 4.28 -14.69 -10.24
CA LYS A 61 3.35 -15.82 -10.06
C LYS A 61 3.51 -16.91 -11.14
N VAL A 62 3.61 -16.52 -12.40
CA VAL A 62 3.74 -17.47 -13.50
C VAL A 62 5.09 -18.18 -13.44
N LEU A 63 6.17 -17.45 -13.17
CA LEU A 63 7.52 -18.00 -13.08
C LEU A 63 7.66 -18.96 -11.89
N THR A 64 7.14 -18.57 -10.71
CA THR A 64 7.18 -19.45 -9.53
C THR A 64 6.32 -20.69 -9.71
N LYS A 65 5.15 -20.58 -10.35
CA LYS A 65 4.31 -21.75 -10.66
C LYS A 65 4.92 -22.72 -11.68
N LYS A 66 5.83 -22.27 -12.53
CA LYS A 66 6.60 -23.18 -13.40
C LYS A 66 7.56 -24.07 -12.58
N LYS A 67 8.04 -23.60 -11.44
CA LYS A 67 8.91 -24.39 -10.52
C LYS A 67 8.09 -25.26 -9.56
N ASN A 68 6.99 -24.74 -9.05
CA ASN A 68 6.05 -25.47 -8.20
C ASN A 68 4.61 -25.19 -8.67
N PRO A 69 4.00 -26.10 -9.46
CA PRO A 69 2.63 -25.94 -9.96
C PRO A 69 1.57 -25.85 -8.86
N ASP A 70 1.81 -26.49 -7.71
CA ASP A 70 0.87 -26.54 -6.58
C ASP A 70 0.97 -25.31 -5.68
N LEU A 71 1.87 -24.36 -6.00
CA LEU A 71 2.05 -23.14 -5.24
C LEU A 71 0.74 -22.35 -5.11
N PHE A 72 0.29 -22.12 -3.88
CA PHE A 72 -0.83 -21.22 -3.61
C PHE A 72 -0.39 -19.77 -3.82
N THR A 73 -1.18 -18.96 -4.52
CA THR A 73 -0.86 -17.54 -4.74
C THR A 73 -1.97 -16.65 -4.24
N LEU A 74 -1.62 -15.69 -3.41
CA LEU A 74 -2.55 -14.71 -2.85
C LEU A 74 -2.05 -13.30 -3.18
N GLY A 75 -2.91 -12.48 -3.80
CA GLY A 75 -2.71 -11.04 -3.88
C GLY A 75 -2.94 -10.40 -2.51
N CYS A 76 -2.25 -9.29 -2.25
CA CYS A 76 -2.37 -8.60 -0.97
C CYS A 76 -3.80 -8.09 -0.72
N PRO A 77 -4.50 -8.55 0.33
CA PRO A 77 -5.87 -8.10 0.64
C PRO A 77 -5.93 -6.58 0.92
N CYS A 78 -4.90 -6.03 1.54
CA CYS A 78 -4.84 -4.59 1.82
C CYS A 78 -4.80 -3.76 0.53
N HIS A 79 -4.09 -4.22 -0.51
CA HIS A 79 -4.11 -3.58 -1.83
C HIS A 79 -5.47 -3.68 -2.50
N LEU A 80 -6.19 -4.80 -2.33
CA LEU A 80 -7.55 -4.94 -2.86
C LEU A 80 -8.51 -3.94 -2.21
N ILE A 81 -8.46 -3.80 -0.88
CA ILE A 81 -9.26 -2.83 -0.14
C ILE A 81 -8.92 -1.40 -0.56
N HIS A 82 -7.63 -1.08 -0.69
CA HIS A 82 -7.18 0.23 -1.15
C HIS A 82 -7.69 0.55 -2.56
N ASN A 83 -7.56 -0.40 -3.50
CA ASN A 83 -8.06 -0.23 -4.87
C ASN A 83 -9.59 -0.08 -4.91
N ALA A 84 -10.32 -0.82 -4.06
CA ALA A 84 -11.77 -0.67 -3.94
C ALA A 84 -12.16 0.72 -3.41
N ALA A 85 -11.46 1.22 -2.39
CA ALA A 85 -11.67 2.57 -1.86
C ALA A 85 -11.38 3.65 -2.91
N ASN A 86 -10.29 3.52 -3.67
CA ASN A 86 -9.98 4.44 -4.78
C ASN A 86 -11.05 4.41 -5.88
N ALA A 87 -11.55 3.23 -6.23
CA ALA A 87 -12.63 3.10 -7.21
C ALA A 87 -13.92 3.75 -6.70
N ALA A 88 -14.25 3.59 -5.43
CA ALA A 88 -15.41 4.23 -4.80
C ALA A 88 -15.28 5.76 -4.77
N SER A 89 -14.09 6.29 -4.42
CA SER A 89 -13.82 7.73 -4.44
C SER A 89 -14.01 8.32 -5.85
N LYS A 90 -13.49 7.63 -6.88
CA LYS A 90 -13.65 8.06 -8.28
C LYS A 90 -15.11 8.01 -8.75
N ALA A 91 -15.86 6.97 -8.38
CA ALA A 91 -17.28 6.88 -8.71
C ALA A 91 -18.07 8.00 -8.04
N PHE A 92 -17.81 8.26 -6.77
CA PHE A 92 -18.43 9.37 -6.03
C PHE A 92 -18.12 10.73 -6.69
N CYS A 93 -16.87 10.97 -7.07
CA CYS A 93 -16.49 12.18 -7.80
C CYS A 93 -17.23 12.30 -9.14
N GLY A 94 -17.36 11.21 -9.89
CA GLY A 94 -18.11 11.18 -11.15
C GLY A 94 -19.59 11.54 -11.02
N GLU A 95 -20.24 11.09 -9.96
CA GLU A 95 -21.66 11.34 -9.69
C GLU A 95 -21.92 12.73 -9.09
N THR A 96 -21.06 13.22 -8.22
CA THR A 96 -21.28 14.45 -7.44
C THR A 96 -20.54 15.65 -7.97
N GLY A 97 -19.51 15.46 -8.82
CA GLY A 97 -18.55 16.48 -9.20
C GLY A 97 -17.59 16.90 -8.07
N PHE A 98 -17.65 16.24 -6.90
CA PHE A 98 -16.85 16.57 -5.73
C PHE A 98 -15.70 15.58 -5.54
N ASN A 99 -14.46 16.08 -5.63
CA ASN A 99 -13.28 15.27 -5.45
C ASN A 99 -12.71 15.42 -4.02
N VAL A 100 -12.87 14.38 -3.21
CA VAL A 100 -12.39 14.34 -1.82
C VAL A 100 -10.86 14.36 -1.76
N GLU A 101 -10.18 13.73 -2.71
CA GLU A 101 -8.70 13.69 -2.75
C GLU A 101 -8.14 15.09 -3.01
N ASP A 102 -8.70 15.81 -3.98
CA ASP A 102 -8.30 17.18 -4.29
C ASP A 102 -8.57 18.11 -3.09
N LEU A 103 -9.71 17.97 -2.42
CA LEU A 103 -9.99 18.74 -1.20
C LEU A 103 -8.90 18.52 -0.15
N CYS A 104 -8.51 17.27 0.11
CA CYS A 104 -7.47 16.97 1.09
C CYS A 104 -6.11 17.54 0.69
N ILE A 105 -5.76 17.46 -0.59
CA ILE A 105 -4.51 17.96 -1.14
C ILE A 105 -4.47 19.49 -1.07
N ASP A 106 -5.53 20.15 -1.53
CA ASP A 106 -5.63 21.61 -1.53
C ASP A 106 -5.64 22.18 -0.11
N THR A 107 -6.38 21.55 0.81
CA THR A 107 -6.38 21.92 2.22
C THR A 107 -4.98 21.82 2.82
N PHE A 108 -4.27 20.71 2.57
CA PHE A 108 -2.90 20.55 3.04
C PHE A 108 -2.00 21.68 2.53
N TYR A 109 -1.95 21.90 1.22
CA TYR A 109 -1.10 22.96 0.65
C TYR A 109 -1.55 24.37 1.01
N HIS A 110 -2.82 24.59 1.33
CA HIS A 110 -3.31 25.86 1.83
C HIS A 110 -2.62 26.24 3.15
N PHE A 111 -2.35 25.29 4.02
CA PHE A 111 -1.74 25.52 5.32
C PHE A 111 -0.23 25.32 5.34
N GLU A 112 0.33 24.38 4.59
CA GLU A 112 1.71 23.87 4.72
C GLU A 112 2.77 24.97 4.75
N TYR A 113 2.66 25.97 3.87
CA TYR A 113 3.69 27.02 3.72
C TYR A 113 3.27 28.38 4.25
N SER A 114 2.24 28.47 5.07
CA SER A 114 1.73 29.75 5.55
C SER A 114 1.61 29.80 7.08
N SER A 115 2.62 30.38 7.74
CA SER A 115 2.58 30.65 9.18
C SER A 115 1.34 31.47 9.58
N LYS A 116 0.92 32.42 8.72
CA LYS A 116 -0.27 33.25 8.98
C LYS A 116 -1.55 32.39 9.03
N ARG A 117 -1.74 31.49 8.05
CA ARG A 117 -2.93 30.64 7.99
C ARG A 117 -2.94 29.60 9.12
N ASN A 118 -1.78 29.02 9.43
CA ASN A 118 -1.65 28.14 10.59
C ASN A 118 -1.95 28.86 11.91
N GLY A 119 -1.50 30.12 12.06
CA GLY A 119 -1.82 30.95 13.23
C GLY A 119 -3.32 31.20 13.37
N LEU A 120 -4.01 31.56 12.28
CA LEU A 120 -5.46 31.75 12.28
C LEU A 120 -6.23 30.47 12.60
N LEU A 121 -5.79 29.32 12.07
CA LEU A 121 -6.38 28.02 12.41
C LEU A 121 -6.20 27.69 13.89
N LEU A 122 -5.02 27.95 14.43
CA LEU A 122 -4.73 27.76 15.86
C LEU A 122 -5.63 28.61 16.73
N GLU A 123 -5.76 29.91 16.45
CA GLU A 123 -6.64 30.84 17.18
C GLU A 123 -8.11 30.37 17.10
N PHE A 124 -8.58 29.94 15.94
CA PHE A 124 -9.92 29.45 15.77
C PHE A 124 -10.17 28.15 16.56
N ASN A 125 -9.22 27.22 16.54
CA ASN A 125 -9.32 25.97 17.29
C ASN A 125 -9.29 26.22 18.80
N GLN A 126 -8.46 27.16 19.28
CA GLN A 126 -8.46 27.58 20.69
C GLN A 126 -9.82 28.19 21.11
N PHE A 127 -10.40 29.03 20.25
CA PHE A 127 -11.75 29.58 20.51
C PHE A 127 -12.83 28.50 20.62
N ARG A 128 -12.69 27.40 19.85
CA ARG A 128 -13.62 26.27 19.88
C ARG A 128 -13.27 25.20 20.92
N ASP A 129 -12.23 25.37 21.69
CA ASP A 129 -11.68 24.36 22.63
C ASP A 129 -11.35 23.03 21.93
N ILE A 130 -10.75 23.13 20.72
CA ILE A 130 -10.30 21.99 19.91
C ILE A 130 -8.78 21.87 20.01
N ASP A 131 -8.30 20.64 20.24
CA ASP A 131 -6.86 20.32 20.20
C ASP A 131 -6.32 20.50 18.77
N SER A 132 -5.51 21.55 18.58
CA SER A 132 -4.97 21.89 17.26
C SER A 132 -3.90 20.91 16.84
N ARG A 133 -4.06 20.32 15.65
CA ARG A 133 -3.13 19.37 15.05
C ARG A 133 -2.82 19.75 13.62
N ASN A 134 -1.63 19.37 13.16
CA ASN A 134 -1.24 19.62 11.77
C ASN A 134 -2.17 18.91 10.78
N ILE A 135 -2.53 19.59 9.70
CA ILE A 135 -3.25 18.99 8.57
C ILE A 135 -2.36 17.90 7.95
N LEU A 136 -2.95 16.75 7.64
CA LEU A 136 -2.22 15.62 7.08
C LEU A 136 -2.24 15.64 5.55
N LYS A 137 -1.09 15.36 4.95
CA LYS A 137 -0.98 15.21 3.50
C LYS A 137 -1.59 13.89 3.05
N HIS A 138 -2.55 13.96 2.11
CA HIS A 138 -2.97 12.79 1.36
C HIS A 138 -1.90 12.41 0.33
N ILE A 139 -1.56 11.12 0.25
CA ILE A 139 -0.64 10.55 -0.72
C ILE A 139 -1.33 9.37 -1.38
N SER A 140 -1.73 9.50 -2.64
CA SER A 140 -2.55 8.52 -3.38
C SER A 140 -1.92 7.11 -3.44
N THR A 141 -0.60 7.00 -3.34
CA THR A 141 0.12 5.72 -3.32
C THR A 141 0.26 5.10 -1.93
N ARG A 142 -0.14 5.81 -0.85
CA ARG A 142 -0.09 5.30 0.52
C ARG A 142 -1.47 4.86 0.98
N TRP A 143 -1.51 3.67 1.56
CA TRP A 143 -2.73 3.07 2.08
C TRP A 143 -3.37 3.92 3.17
N LEU A 144 -4.67 4.03 3.12
CA LEU A 144 -5.50 4.70 4.13
C LEU A 144 -5.12 6.17 4.41
N SER A 145 -4.24 6.78 3.60
CA SER A 145 -3.88 8.19 3.79
C SER A 145 -5.07 9.13 3.57
N LEU A 146 -5.99 8.79 2.66
CA LEU A 146 -7.18 9.58 2.39
C LEU A 146 -8.08 9.66 3.63
N MET A 147 -8.42 8.53 4.22
CA MET A 147 -9.26 8.48 5.43
C MET A 147 -8.65 9.31 6.56
N ASN A 148 -7.35 9.11 6.84
CA ASN A 148 -6.67 9.87 7.89
C ASN A 148 -6.63 11.37 7.61
N SER A 149 -6.51 11.79 6.33
CA SER A 149 -6.53 13.20 5.95
C SER A 149 -7.92 13.81 6.11
N VAL A 150 -8.97 13.10 5.67
CA VAL A 150 -10.36 13.52 5.86
C VAL A 150 -10.70 13.65 7.34
N ASP A 151 -10.43 12.62 8.14
CA ASP A 151 -10.69 12.64 9.59
C ASP A 151 -9.96 13.80 10.26
N ARG A 152 -8.71 14.06 9.86
CA ARG A 152 -7.95 15.19 10.40
C ARG A 152 -8.57 16.55 10.05
N ILE A 153 -9.07 16.74 8.82
CA ILE A 153 -9.75 17.98 8.40
C ILE A 153 -11.04 18.17 9.17
N LEU A 154 -11.82 17.09 9.38
CA LEU A 154 -13.07 17.15 10.11
C LEU A 154 -12.90 17.41 11.61
N GLN A 155 -11.71 17.14 12.16
CA GLN A 155 -11.38 17.37 13.57
C GLN A 155 -10.84 18.79 13.84
N GLN A 156 -10.56 19.56 12.82
CA GLN A 156 -10.03 20.93 12.93
C GLN A 156 -11.09 21.96 12.57
#